data_e437a71382a2f1b93782d2bc450ca7ca
#
_entry.id   e437a71382a2f1b93782d2bc450ca7ca
#
_cell.length_a   1.000
_cell.length_b   1.000
_cell.length_c   1.000
_cell.angle_alpha   90.00
_cell.angle_beta   90.00
_cell.angle_gamma   90.00
#
_symmetry.space_group_name_H-M   'P 1'
#
loop_
_entity.id
_entity.type
_entity.pdbx_description
1 polymer ?
#
loop_
_entity_poly.entity_id
_entity_poly.type
_entity_poly.pdbx_seq_one_letter_code
_entity_poly.pdbx_strand_id
1 'polypeptide(L)'
;MKYIQTIKQTYMAIDLRKEQLKTLKTPRLKYSLAARIFFFGMDLATGKKNRLAKAKLLEILACIPYREWEIRQYFRLTYKYFNRKKVDWAQDIIVWGRAAQDNEYMHLLVIQEKMREDNLKDPWFLSTPVVFLITTFYIVLSKIVAWTNIKAGFRFNAEFEDHAEIIYAQMVQENPQWEKELVTNPIV
;
A
#
# COMPACT_ATOMS: atom_id res chain seq x y z
N MET A 1 23.76 -12.89 1.45
CA MET A 1 24.65 -11.95 0.74
C MET A 1 24.38 -11.88 -0.76
N LYS A 2 24.29 -12.98 -1.52
CA LYS A 2 23.97 -12.95 -2.97
C LYS A 2 22.62 -12.31 -3.30
N TYR A 3 21.58 -12.52 -2.48
CA TYR A 3 20.24 -11.97 -2.70
C TYR A 3 20.21 -10.42 -2.65
N ILE A 4 20.93 -9.83 -1.69
CA ILE A 4 21.04 -8.36 -1.55
C ILE A 4 21.83 -7.75 -2.72
N GLN A 5 22.86 -8.43 -3.24
CA GLN A 5 23.61 -7.97 -4.41
C GLN A 5 22.77 -8.02 -5.69
N THR A 6 21.92 -9.05 -5.87
CA THR A 6 21.03 -9.17 -7.03
C THR A 6 19.98 -8.07 -7.02
N ILE A 7 19.40 -7.75 -5.84
CA ILE A 7 18.46 -6.65 -5.68
C ILE A 7 19.11 -5.30 -6.03
N LYS A 8 20.29 -5.00 -5.50
CA LYS A 8 21.02 -3.77 -5.83
C LYS A 8 21.32 -3.63 -7.33
N GLN A 9 21.72 -4.72 -8.03
CA GLN A 9 21.96 -4.69 -9.47
C GLN A 9 20.69 -4.45 -10.29
N THR A 10 19.55 -4.98 -9.88
CA THR A 10 18.25 -4.78 -10.57
C THR A 10 17.77 -3.34 -10.42
N TYR A 11 17.88 -2.75 -9.23
CA TYR A 11 17.44 -1.35 -8.98
C TYR A 11 18.33 -0.30 -9.67
N MET A 12 19.63 -0.58 -9.91
CA MET A 12 20.52 0.35 -10.63
C MET A 12 20.22 0.47 -12.13
N ALA A 13 19.35 -0.38 -12.69
CA ALA A 13 19.03 -0.39 -14.12
C ALA A 13 17.65 0.25 -14.43
N ILE A 14 16.87 0.68 -13.42
CA ILE A 14 15.53 1.24 -13.61
C ILE A 14 15.66 2.77 -13.75
N ASP A 15 15.21 3.30 -14.88
CA ASP A 15 15.02 4.73 -15.09
C ASP A 15 13.69 5.16 -14.43
N LEU A 16 13.78 5.64 -13.20
CA LEU A 16 12.62 6.04 -12.39
C LEU A 16 11.77 7.11 -13.06
N ARG A 17 12.38 8.05 -13.77
CA ARG A 17 11.66 9.10 -14.50
C ARG A 17 10.87 8.54 -15.67
N LYS A 18 11.44 7.58 -16.38
CA LYS A 18 10.76 6.87 -17.47
C LYS A 18 9.56 6.07 -16.95
N GLU A 19 9.71 5.38 -15.84
CA GLU A 19 8.62 4.63 -15.21
C GLU A 19 7.52 5.59 -14.70
N GLN A 20 7.86 6.70 -14.06
CA GLN A 20 6.90 7.73 -13.66
C GLN A 20 6.09 8.26 -14.86
N LEU A 21 6.75 8.61 -15.95
CA LEU A 21 6.08 9.09 -17.15
C LEU A 21 5.20 8.03 -17.80
N LYS A 22 5.59 6.77 -17.72
CA LYS A 22 4.80 5.63 -18.16
C LYS A 22 3.54 5.50 -17.31
N THR A 23 3.66 5.51 -15.98
CA THR A 23 2.53 5.47 -15.03
C THR A 23 1.52 6.58 -15.31
N LEU A 24 1.98 7.83 -15.51
CA LEU A 24 1.10 8.96 -15.83
C LEU A 24 0.35 8.82 -17.16
N LYS A 25 0.88 8.04 -18.12
CA LYS A 25 0.28 7.79 -19.43
C LYS A 25 -0.56 6.50 -19.47
N THR A 26 -0.40 5.61 -18.50
CA THR A 26 -1.09 4.31 -18.47
C THR A 26 -2.58 4.54 -18.20
N PRO A 27 -3.48 3.95 -19.03
CA PRO A 27 -4.92 4.02 -18.79
C PRO A 27 -5.31 3.42 -17.44
N ARG A 28 -6.21 4.06 -16.74
CA ARG A 28 -6.72 3.62 -15.45
C ARG A 28 -7.52 2.34 -15.53
N LEU A 29 -7.48 1.54 -14.47
CA LEU A 29 -8.43 0.46 -14.28
C LEU A 29 -9.87 1.00 -14.21
N LYS A 30 -10.81 0.24 -14.68
CA LYS A 30 -12.23 0.52 -14.46
C LYS A 30 -12.60 0.12 -13.03
N TYR A 31 -12.61 1.09 -12.13
CA TYR A 31 -12.86 0.87 -10.72
C TYR A 31 -14.26 0.33 -10.43
N SER A 32 -14.32 -0.66 -9.54
CA SER A 32 -15.56 -1.18 -8.97
C SER A 32 -16.29 -0.11 -8.16
N LEU A 33 -17.57 -0.33 -7.89
CA LEU A 33 -18.34 0.56 -7.03
C LEU A 33 -17.72 0.68 -5.63
N ALA A 34 -17.20 -0.43 -5.08
CA ALA A 34 -16.53 -0.43 -3.77
C ALA A 34 -15.30 0.48 -3.75
N ALA A 35 -14.41 0.39 -4.75
CA ALA A 35 -13.25 1.24 -4.85
C ALA A 35 -13.63 2.72 -5.03
N ARG A 36 -14.64 3.00 -5.85
CA ARG A 36 -15.13 4.38 -6.05
C ARG A 36 -15.70 4.99 -4.77
N ILE A 37 -16.46 4.23 -3.99
CA ILE A 37 -16.99 4.68 -2.68
C ILE A 37 -15.82 4.91 -1.72
N PHE A 38 -14.84 4.02 -1.69
CA PHE A 38 -13.66 4.15 -0.83
C PHE A 38 -12.87 5.44 -1.17
N PHE A 39 -12.54 5.65 -2.43
CA PHE A 39 -11.78 6.84 -2.86
C PHE A 39 -12.55 8.14 -2.62
N PHE A 40 -13.86 8.14 -2.86
CA PHE A 40 -14.72 9.27 -2.51
C PHE A 40 -14.72 9.57 -1.01
N GLY A 41 -14.85 8.53 -0.17
CA GLY A 41 -14.77 8.67 1.28
C GLY A 41 -13.42 9.20 1.75
N MET A 42 -12.33 8.74 1.15
CA MET A 42 -10.98 9.25 1.40
C MET A 42 -10.87 10.73 1.03
N ASP A 43 -11.36 11.12 -0.15
CA ASP A 43 -11.36 12.53 -0.59
C ASP A 43 -12.21 13.42 0.32
N LEU A 44 -13.31 12.90 0.81
CA LEU A 44 -14.17 13.63 1.75
C LEU A 44 -13.48 13.86 3.10
N ALA A 45 -12.77 12.86 3.60
CA ALA A 45 -12.07 12.92 4.89
C ALA A 45 -10.78 13.74 4.84
N THR A 46 -10.00 13.62 3.74
CA THR A 46 -8.63 14.17 3.65
C THR A 46 -8.50 15.35 2.68
N GLY A 47 -9.56 15.65 1.93
CA GLY A 47 -9.54 16.60 0.82
C GLY A 47 -9.05 15.97 -0.50
N LYS A 48 -9.36 16.65 -1.61
CA LYS A 48 -9.03 16.18 -2.97
C LYS A 48 -7.55 16.32 -3.34
N LYS A 49 -6.83 17.25 -2.68
CA LYS A 49 -5.42 17.48 -2.98
C LYS A 49 -4.55 16.30 -2.53
N ASN A 50 -3.61 15.91 -3.38
CA ASN A 50 -2.60 14.92 -3.03
C ASN A 50 -1.60 15.58 -2.05
N ARG A 51 -1.51 15.06 -0.84
CA ARG A 51 -0.65 15.55 0.24
C ARG A 51 0.01 14.36 0.94
N LEU A 52 1.20 14.55 1.49
CA LEU A 52 1.92 13.54 2.28
C LEU A 52 1.05 12.98 3.42
N ALA A 53 0.27 13.82 4.11
CA ALA A 53 -0.62 13.36 5.16
C ALA A 53 -1.74 12.43 4.67
N LYS A 54 -2.26 12.63 3.44
CA LYS A 54 -3.21 11.71 2.80
C LYS A 54 -2.53 10.40 2.43
N ALA A 55 -1.34 10.47 1.83
CA ALA A 55 -0.51 9.32 1.53
C ALA A 55 -0.21 8.51 2.81
N LYS A 56 0.21 9.17 3.91
CA LYS A 56 0.42 8.53 5.22
C LYS A 56 -0.80 7.71 5.68
N LEU A 57 -2.01 8.25 5.55
CA LEU A 57 -3.23 7.51 5.91
C LEU A 57 -3.46 6.32 4.97
N LEU A 58 -3.19 6.47 3.67
CA LEU A 58 -3.30 5.38 2.70
C LEU A 58 -2.36 4.22 3.05
N GLU A 59 -1.09 4.50 3.36
CA GLU A 59 -0.12 3.47 3.75
C GLU A 59 -0.49 2.74 5.05
N ILE A 60 -1.06 3.47 6.03
CA ILE A 60 -1.58 2.84 7.25
C ILE A 60 -2.70 1.83 6.91
N LEU A 61 -3.51 2.12 5.90
CA LEU A 61 -4.60 1.23 5.49
C LEU A 61 -4.13 0.13 4.54
N ALA A 62 -3.15 0.39 3.68
CA ALA A 62 -2.69 -0.52 2.64
C ALA A 62 -2.19 -1.86 3.19
N CYS A 63 -1.51 -1.89 4.34
CA CYS A 63 -1.00 -3.12 4.94
C CYS A 63 -2.10 -4.06 5.49
N ILE A 64 -3.31 -3.55 5.78
CA ILE A 64 -4.37 -4.29 6.48
C ILE A 64 -4.91 -5.48 5.66
N PRO A 65 -5.29 -5.34 4.37
CA PRO A 65 -5.80 -6.47 3.60
C PRO A 65 -4.81 -7.63 3.50
N TYR A 66 -3.54 -7.36 3.30
CA TYR A 66 -2.49 -8.36 3.23
C TYR A 66 -2.39 -9.20 4.51
N ARG A 67 -2.52 -8.52 5.67
CA ARG A 67 -2.52 -9.19 6.96
C ARG A 67 -3.71 -10.12 7.14
N GLU A 68 -4.90 -9.69 6.74
CA GLU A 68 -6.11 -10.49 6.84
C GLU A 68 -6.08 -11.70 5.88
N TRP A 69 -5.47 -11.55 4.70
CA TRP A 69 -5.26 -12.67 3.78
C TRP A 69 -4.28 -13.70 4.35
N GLU A 70 -3.19 -13.26 4.95
CA GLU A 70 -2.22 -14.12 5.63
C GLU A 70 -2.88 -14.92 6.76
N ILE A 71 -3.61 -14.26 7.66
CA ILE A 71 -4.31 -14.92 8.77
C ILE A 71 -5.26 -16.00 8.26
N ARG A 72 -6.02 -15.73 7.20
CA ARG A 72 -6.88 -16.74 6.58
C ARG A 72 -6.11 -17.96 6.09
N GLN A 73 -4.90 -17.79 5.56
CA GLN A 73 -4.10 -18.92 5.09
C GLN A 73 -3.61 -19.79 6.25
N TYR A 74 -3.33 -19.25 7.42
CA TYR A 74 -3.00 -20.05 8.59
C TYR A 74 -4.13 -21.03 8.95
N PHE A 75 -5.38 -20.59 8.91
CA PHE A 75 -6.53 -21.49 9.07
C PHE A 75 -6.57 -22.56 7.99
N ARG A 76 -6.30 -22.21 6.73
CA ARG A 76 -6.24 -23.21 5.65
C ARG A 76 -5.13 -24.22 5.86
N LEU A 77 -3.96 -23.80 6.26
CA LEU A 77 -2.85 -24.71 6.60
C LEU A 77 -3.24 -25.65 7.74
N THR A 78 -3.95 -25.17 8.75
CA THR A 78 -4.41 -25.99 9.87
C THR A 78 -5.40 -27.08 9.44
N TYR A 79 -6.44 -26.71 8.66
CA TYR A 79 -7.53 -27.64 8.35
C TYR A 79 -7.40 -28.38 7.02
N LYS A 80 -6.49 -27.97 6.13
CA LYS A 80 -6.34 -28.52 4.77
C LYS A 80 -4.92 -28.96 4.47
N TYR A 81 -4.12 -29.22 5.49
CA TYR A 81 -2.70 -29.55 5.34
C TYR A 81 -2.44 -30.77 4.45
N PHE A 82 -3.31 -31.76 4.48
CA PHE A 82 -3.19 -32.96 3.64
C PHE A 82 -3.43 -32.70 2.14
N ASN A 83 -3.97 -31.55 1.75
CA ASN A 83 -4.15 -31.18 0.37
C ASN A 83 -3.01 -30.30 -0.12
N ARG A 84 -1.99 -30.91 -0.74
CA ARG A 84 -0.78 -30.23 -1.17
C ARG A 84 -1.03 -28.97 -1.99
N LYS A 85 -1.93 -29.03 -2.99
CA LYS A 85 -2.25 -27.85 -3.83
C LYS A 85 -2.82 -26.67 -3.01
N LYS A 86 -3.59 -26.95 -1.97
CA LYS A 86 -4.13 -25.90 -1.09
C LYS A 86 -3.06 -25.33 -0.17
N VAL A 87 -2.10 -26.16 0.25
CA VAL A 87 -0.95 -25.75 1.06
C VAL A 87 -0.07 -24.82 0.23
N ASP A 88 0.33 -25.24 -0.97
CA ASP A 88 1.19 -24.45 -1.87
C ASP A 88 0.55 -23.07 -2.15
N TRP A 89 -0.72 -23.06 -2.55
CA TRP A 89 -1.43 -21.79 -2.77
C TRP A 89 -1.55 -20.90 -1.52
N ALA A 90 -1.73 -21.50 -0.33
CA ALA A 90 -1.75 -20.75 0.91
C ALA A 90 -0.37 -20.14 1.24
N GLN A 91 0.70 -20.90 1.00
CA GLN A 91 2.08 -20.42 1.18
C GLN A 91 2.41 -19.27 0.24
N ASP A 92 2.01 -19.36 -1.03
CA ASP A 92 2.22 -18.27 -1.99
C ASP A 92 1.57 -16.96 -1.52
N ILE A 93 0.32 -17.03 -1.03
CA ILE A 93 -0.37 -15.84 -0.49
C ILE A 93 0.33 -15.31 0.76
N ILE A 94 0.81 -16.18 1.66
CA ILE A 94 1.52 -15.75 2.87
C ILE A 94 2.82 -15.02 2.50
N VAL A 95 3.63 -15.61 1.62
CA VAL A 95 4.91 -15.02 1.20
C VAL A 95 4.68 -13.67 0.51
N TRP A 96 3.75 -13.63 -0.45
CA TRP A 96 3.40 -12.40 -1.14
C TRP A 96 2.83 -11.33 -0.20
N GLY A 97 1.88 -11.71 0.68
CA GLY A 97 1.27 -10.78 1.64
C GLY A 97 2.26 -10.18 2.61
N ARG A 98 3.27 -10.95 3.07
CA ARG A 98 4.35 -10.43 3.92
C ARG A 98 5.25 -9.45 3.18
N ALA A 99 5.67 -9.80 1.96
CA ALA A 99 6.49 -8.91 1.15
C ALA A 99 5.77 -7.59 0.86
N ALA A 100 4.45 -7.63 0.58
CA ALA A 100 3.64 -6.45 0.41
C ALA A 100 3.53 -5.62 1.70
N GLN A 101 3.27 -6.25 2.87
CA GLN A 101 3.24 -5.54 4.16
C GLN A 101 4.56 -4.82 4.45
N ASP A 102 5.71 -5.47 4.19
CA ASP A 102 7.02 -4.87 4.39
C ASP A 102 7.23 -3.67 3.45
N ASN A 103 6.72 -3.74 2.22
CA ASN A 103 6.76 -2.63 1.27
C ASN A 103 5.92 -1.43 1.75
N GLU A 104 4.67 -1.66 2.17
CA GLU A 104 3.81 -0.59 2.69
C GLU A 104 4.39 0.05 3.96
N TYR A 105 5.03 -0.76 4.81
CA TYR A 105 5.73 -0.25 5.98
C TYR A 105 6.89 0.69 5.58
N MET A 106 7.67 0.34 4.57
CA MET A 106 8.75 1.20 4.07
C MET A 106 8.20 2.50 3.46
N HIS A 107 7.11 2.44 2.67
CA HIS A 107 6.44 3.65 2.16
C HIS A 107 6.00 4.57 3.30
N LEU A 108 5.39 4.01 4.36
CA LEU A 108 4.97 4.78 5.54
C LEU A 108 6.16 5.48 6.21
N LEU A 109 7.31 4.80 6.36
CA LEU A 109 8.52 5.40 6.93
C LEU A 109 9.04 6.56 6.09
N VAL A 110 9.12 6.37 4.75
CA VAL A 110 9.56 7.42 3.81
C VAL A 110 8.68 8.66 3.92
N ILE A 111 7.35 8.47 3.90
CA ILE A 111 6.38 9.57 4.00
C ILE A 111 6.49 10.27 5.35
N GLN A 112 6.62 9.50 6.44
CA GLN A 112 6.76 10.05 7.78
C GLN A 112 8.04 10.88 7.92
N GLU A 113 9.14 10.39 7.38
CA GLU A 113 10.42 11.11 7.41
C GLU A 113 10.34 12.38 6.58
N LYS A 114 9.79 12.32 5.38
CA LYS A 114 9.58 13.51 4.56
C LYS A 114 8.69 14.55 5.23
N MET A 115 7.63 14.13 5.91
CA MET A 115 6.79 15.04 6.69
C MET A 115 7.57 15.68 7.85
N ARG A 116 8.45 14.92 8.50
CA ARG A 116 9.32 15.43 9.58
C ARG A 116 10.31 16.47 9.06
N GLU A 117 10.99 16.19 7.94
CA GLU A 117 11.94 17.10 7.30
C GLU A 117 11.28 18.42 6.87
N ASP A 118 10.08 18.34 6.32
CA ASP A 118 9.29 19.50 5.89
C ASP A 118 8.57 20.20 7.06
N ASN A 119 8.76 19.76 8.32
CA ASN A 119 8.07 20.27 9.51
C ASN A 119 6.54 20.28 9.39
N LEU A 120 5.98 19.30 8.66
CA LEU A 120 4.55 19.15 8.49
C LEU A 120 3.92 18.49 9.72
N LYS A 121 2.82 19.08 10.21
CA LYS A 121 2.04 18.51 11.30
C LYS A 121 0.96 17.57 10.79
N ASP A 122 0.67 16.54 11.58
CA ASP A 122 -0.46 15.66 11.31
C ASP A 122 -1.79 16.45 11.40
N PRO A 123 -2.64 16.40 10.37
CA PRO A 123 -3.96 16.99 10.42
C PRO A 123 -4.90 16.15 11.32
N TRP A 124 -6.09 16.67 11.60
CA TRP A 124 -7.08 16.06 12.51
C TRP A 124 -7.40 14.59 12.19
N PHE A 125 -7.44 14.22 10.90
CA PHE A 125 -7.75 12.85 10.46
C PHE A 125 -6.63 11.84 10.72
N LEU A 126 -5.42 12.32 11.06
CA LEU A 126 -4.30 11.51 11.54
C LEU A 126 -4.18 11.50 13.06
N SER A 127 -5.12 12.11 13.78
CA SER A 127 -5.16 12.00 15.24
C SER A 127 -5.41 10.55 15.68
N THR A 128 -4.78 10.13 16.78
CA THR A 128 -4.83 8.75 17.28
C THR A 128 -6.26 8.17 17.34
N PRO A 129 -7.27 8.86 17.89
CA PRO A 129 -8.61 8.28 17.97
C PRO A 129 -9.25 8.09 16.60
N VAL A 130 -9.03 9.01 15.66
CA VAL A 130 -9.58 8.91 14.31
C VAL A 130 -8.91 7.77 13.53
N VAL A 131 -7.58 7.68 13.56
CA VAL A 131 -6.85 6.57 12.92
C VAL A 131 -7.28 5.24 13.52
N PHE A 132 -7.41 5.15 14.85
CA PHE A 132 -7.89 3.94 15.52
C PHE A 132 -9.27 3.49 15.02
N LEU A 133 -10.21 4.41 14.90
CA LEU A 133 -11.57 4.10 14.42
C LEU A 133 -11.56 3.66 12.95
N ILE A 134 -10.85 4.38 12.08
CA ILE A 134 -10.75 4.06 10.65
C ILE A 134 -10.09 2.70 10.45
N THR A 135 -8.96 2.45 11.11
CA THR A 135 -8.23 1.19 10.99
C THR A 135 -9.03 0.02 11.53
N THR A 136 -9.69 0.18 12.68
CA THR A 136 -10.56 -0.87 13.25
C THR A 136 -11.69 -1.24 12.31
N PHE A 137 -12.38 -0.23 11.75
CA PHE A 137 -13.43 -0.46 10.76
C PHE A 137 -12.88 -1.19 9.52
N TYR A 138 -11.74 -0.76 9.01
CA TYR A 138 -11.14 -1.34 7.82
C TYR A 138 -10.62 -2.76 8.05
N ILE A 139 -10.09 -3.07 9.25
CA ILE A 139 -9.72 -4.43 9.66
C ILE A 139 -10.95 -5.35 9.61
N VAL A 140 -12.07 -4.94 10.22
CA VAL A 140 -13.30 -5.73 10.23
C VAL A 140 -13.79 -5.99 8.81
N LEU A 141 -13.84 -4.96 7.98
CA LEU A 141 -14.25 -5.07 6.58
C LEU A 141 -13.33 -6.00 5.78
N SER A 142 -12.02 -5.79 5.88
CA SER A 142 -11.01 -6.61 5.19
C SER A 142 -11.06 -8.06 5.61
N LYS A 143 -11.29 -8.32 6.89
CA LYS A 143 -11.51 -9.67 7.43
C LYS A 143 -12.74 -10.33 6.81
N ILE A 144 -13.88 -9.64 6.82
CA ILE A 144 -15.10 -10.16 6.19
C ILE A 144 -14.86 -10.53 4.72
N VAL A 145 -14.25 -9.62 3.95
CA VAL A 145 -13.94 -9.86 2.53
C VAL A 145 -12.94 -11.00 2.36
N ALA A 146 -11.87 -11.05 3.16
CA ALA A 146 -10.90 -12.13 3.11
C ALA A 146 -11.54 -13.51 3.34
N TRP A 147 -12.52 -13.61 4.22
CA TRP A 147 -13.15 -14.89 4.56
C TRP A 147 -14.28 -15.28 3.61
N THR A 148 -15.05 -14.33 3.09
CA THR A 148 -16.19 -14.58 2.21
C THR A 148 -15.82 -14.62 0.73
N ASN A 149 -15.03 -13.64 0.26
CA ASN A 149 -14.66 -13.48 -1.15
C ASN A 149 -13.27 -12.87 -1.34
N ILE A 150 -12.23 -13.67 -1.10
CA ILE A 150 -10.83 -13.20 -1.23
C ILE A 150 -10.51 -12.68 -2.65
N LYS A 151 -11.18 -13.18 -3.70
CA LYS A 151 -10.97 -12.69 -5.08
C LYS A 151 -11.45 -11.24 -5.23
N ALA A 152 -12.57 -10.89 -4.57
CA ALA A 152 -13.01 -9.50 -4.52
C ALA A 152 -12.02 -8.62 -3.74
N GLY A 153 -11.41 -9.15 -2.68
CA GLY A 153 -10.32 -8.49 -1.97
C GLY A 153 -9.12 -8.21 -2.86
N PHE A 154 -8.64 -9.19 -3.60
CA PHE A 154 -7.52 -9.02 -4.55
C PHE A 154 -7.84 -8.00 -5.64
N ARG A 155 -9.08 -8.03 -6.19
CA ARG A 155 -9.50 -7.04 -7.17
C ARG A 155 -9.51 -5.63 -6.60
N PHE A 156 -10.11 -5.45 -5.42
CA PHE A 156 -10.16 -4.15 -4.74
C PHE A 156 -8.74 -3.62 -4.47
N ASN A 157 -7.82 -4.50 -4.03
CA ASN A 157 -6.44 -4.11 -3.79
C ASN A 157 -5.73 -3.69 -5.08
N ALA A 158 -5.90 -4.41 -6.19
CA ALA A 158 -5.35 -4.00 -7.47
C ALA A 158 -5.88 -2.64 -7.93
N GLU A 159 -7.18 -2.35 -7.69
CA GLU A 159 -7.78 -1.04 -7.95
C GLU A 159 -7.22 0.06 -7.03
N PHE A 160 -6.90 -0.31 -5.78
CA PHE A 160 -6.28 0.58 -4.80
C PHE A 160 -4.84 0.93 -5.21
N GLU A 161 -4.04 -0.06 -5.58
CA GLU A 161 -2.66 0.14 -6.04
C GLU A 161 -2.59 0.98 -7.31
N ASP A 162 -3.45 0.71 -8.30
CA ASP A 162 -3.56 1.53 -9.52
C ASP A 162 -3.88 3.00 -9.19
N HIS A 163 -4.72 3.25 -8.20
CA HIS A 163 -5.05 4.59 -7.74
C HIS A 163 -3.88 5.25 -6.99
N ALA A 164 -3.21 4.51 -6.10
CA ALA A 164 -2.08 5.00 -5.32
C ALA A 164 -0.88 5.34 -6.22
N GLU A 165 -0.53 4.46 -7.15
CA GLU A 165 0.59 4.62 -8.07
C GLU A 165 0.53 5.96 -8.82
N ILE A 166 -0.63 6.34 -9.31
CA ILE A 166 -0.74 7.62 -10.04
C ILE A 166 -0.76 8.83 -9.10
N ILE A 167 -1.35 8.71 -7.92
CA ILE A 167 -1.28 9.78 -6.92
C ILE A 167 0.19 10.08 -6.61
N TYR A 168 0.99 9.04 -6.38
CA TYR A 168 2.42 9.21 -6.11
C TYR A 168 3.17 9.78 -7.32
N ALA A 169 2.90 9.29 -8.53
CA ALA A 169 3.50 9.83 -9.74
C ALA A 169 3.17 11.32 -9.93
N GLN A 170 1.92 11.73 -9.63
CA GLN A 170 1.51 13.14 -9.65
C GLN A 170 2.18 13.95 -8.55
N MET A 171 2.28 13.42 -7.32
CA MET A 171 2.97 14.10 -6.22
C MET A 171 4.43 14.40 -6.54
N VAL A 172 5.15 13.44 -7.14
CA VAL A 172 6.53 13.65 -7.58
C VAL A 172 6.61 14.67 -8.72
N GLN A 173 5.65 14.65 -9.66
CA GLN A 173 5.57 15.65 -10.73
C GLN A 173 5.33 17.07 -10.19
N GLU A 174 4.49 17.21 -9.17
CA GLU A 174 4.17 18.48 -8.51
C GLU A 174 5.33 18.98 -7.62
N ASN A 175 6.26 18.09 -7.23
CA ASN A 175 7.37 18.37 -6.33
C ASN A 175 8.72 17.92 -6.92
N PRO A 176 9.17 18.48 -8.05
CA PRO A 176 10.36 18.03 -8.76
C PRO A 176 11.67 18.19 -7.96
N GLN A 177 11.65 19.00 -6.89
CA GLN A 177 12.77 19.16 -5.99
C GLN A 177 13.09 17.87 -5.20
N TRP A 178 12.10 17.00 -4.94
CA TRP A 178 12.28 15.75 -4.20
C TRP A 178 13.27 14.79 -4.88
N GLU A 179 13.38 14.82 -6.21
CA GLU A 179 14.35 14.02 -6.95
C GLU A 179 15.82 14.34 -6.60
N LYS A 180 16.07 15.53 -6.04
CA LYS A 180 17.40 16.03 -5.71
C LYS A 180 17.69 16.03 -4.21
N GLU A 181 16.69 15.77 -3.40
CA GLU A 181 16.85 15.73 -1.94
C GLU A 181 17.60 14.45 -1.54
N LEU A 182 18.56 14.61 -0.64
CA LEU A 182 19.32 13.49 -0.09
C LEU A 182 18.55 12.90 1.10
N VAL A 183 18.34 11.61 1.07
CA VAL A 183 17.83 10.87 2.22
C VAL A 183 18.98 10.74 3.23
N THR A 184 18.83 11.38 4.37
CA THR A 184 19.85 11.41 5.44
C THR A 184 19.55 10.44 6.57
N ASN A 185 18.31 9.98 6.69
CA ASN A 185 17.91 9.05 7.73
C ASN A 185 18.32 7.61 7.37
N PRO A 186 19.10 6.91 8.22
CA PRO A 186 19.53 5.53 7.95
C PRO A 186 18.40 4.48 8.04
N ILE A 187 17.21 4.87 8.50
CA ILE A 187 16.05 3.99 8.63
C ILE A 187 15.26 3.88 7.31
N VAL A 188 15.45 4.84 6.41
CA VAL A 188 14.72 4.94 5.14
C VAL A 188 15.57 4.57 3.93
#